data_8605e504165325dc3ba8db3060d23cce
#
_entry.id   8605e504165325dc3ba8db3060d23cce
#
_cell.length_a   1.000
_cell.length_b   1.000
_cell.length_c   1.000
_cell.angle_alpha   90.00
_cell.angle_beta   90.00
_cell.angle_gamma   90.00
#
_symmetry.space_group_name_H-M   'P 1'
#
loop_
_entity.id
_entity.type
_entity.pdbx_description
1 polymer ?
#
loop_
_entity_poly.entity_id
_entity_poly.type
_entity_poly.pdbx_seq_one_letter_code
_entity_poly.pdbx_strand_id
1 'polypeptide(L)'
;MPAVDLLNITKKFPVYDDLPLNEQIKDGFFYALSDVSFSIENGECTIIAGANGSGKSVLMSIIAGLEEPSSGSVRTSSKAGLVFQEPDSQILGETPAEDIAFGPRNMKLSKNEIKARVYSSLLLTGLEQRADFPARSLSGGEKRRLATAGVLAMDAQIIIFDEPYANMDYPGVVQVNRLFQKLIADGKTVVILTHELEKCLALSKRFIVLCKGKKVFDGASTDALSGDLEAWGIHHPLKNTACKPEDLLW
;
A
#
# COMPACT_ATOMS: atom_id res chain seq x y z
N MET A 1 -17.84 -4.83 -11.47
CA MET A 1 -16.57 -4.22 -11.88
C MET A 1 -15.61 -4.44 -10.73
N PRO A 2 -14.40 -4.97 -10.94
CA PRO A 2 -13.40 -5.12 -9.89
C PRO A 2 -13.03 -3.77 -9.27
N ALA A 3 -12.46 -3.77 -8.07
CA ALA A 3 -11.96 -2.57 -7.40
C ALA A 3 -10.85 -1.91 -8.22
N VAL A 4 -9.92 -2.74 -8.71
CA VAL A 4 -8.80 -2.33 -9.57
C VAL A 4 -8.75 -3.29 -10.77
N ASP A 5 -8.59 -2.75 -11.96
CA ASP A 5 -8.40 -3.53 -13.19
C ASP A 5 -7.28 -2.92 -14.02
N LEU A 6 -6.21 -3.68 -14.21
CA LEU A 6 -5.01 -3.29 -14.94
C LEU A 6 -4.85 -4.16 -16.17
N LEU A 7 -4.70 -3.54 -17.34
CA LEU A 7 -4.53 -4.23 -18.60
C LEU A 7 -3.29 -3.73 -19.34
N ASN A 8 -2.30 -4.61 -19.50
CA ASN A 8 -1.04 -4.39 -20.24
C ASN A 8 -0.29 -3.11 -19.83
N ILE A 9 -0.25 -2.84 -18.52
CA ILE A 9 0.39 -1.63 -17.98
C ILE A 9 1.88 -1.68 -18.24
N THR A 10 2.37 -0.69 -18.97
CA THR A 10 3.78 -0.42 -19.16
C THR A 10 4.08 1.00 -18.71
N LYS A 11 5.15 1.19 -17.95
CA LYS A 11 5.68 2.50 -17.57
C LYS A 11 7.17 2.56 -17.84
N LYS A 12 7.59 3.53 -18.63
CA LYS A 12 8.98 3.75 -18.98
C LYS A 12 9.37 5.20 -18.73
N PHE A 13 10.62 5.41 -18.33
CA PHE A 13 11.23 6.71 -18.11
C PHE A 13 12.43 6.88 -19.05
N PRO A 14 12.66 8.06 -19.63
CA PRO A 14 13.84 8.29 -20.45
C PRO A 14 15.12 8.18 -19.60
N VAL A 15 16.16 7.61 -20.19
CA VAL A 15 17.48 7.51 -19.58
C VAL A 15 18.38 8.55 -20.24
N TYR A 16 18.99 9.44 -19.46
CA TYR A 16 19.74 10.61 -19.98
C TYR A 16 21.26 10.47 -19.90
N ASP A 17 21.81 9.46 -19.20
CA ASP A 17 23.26 9.27 -19.03
C ASP A 17 23.64 7.79 -19.01
N ASP A 18 24.96 7.50 -19.00
CA ASP A 18 25.54 6.16 -18.97
C ASP A 18 25.23 5.41 -17.66
N LEU A 19 23.96 5.02 -17.50
CA LEU A 19 23.58 4.13 -16.42
C LEU A 19 24.17 2.72 -16.67
N PRO A 20 24.59 2.02 -15.61
CA PRO A 20 25.09 0.67 -15.74
C PRO A 20 24.09 -0.23 -16.46
N LEU A 21 24.59 -1.14 -17.30
CA LEU A 21 23.78 -2.10 -18.06
C LEU A 21 22.77 -2.77 -17.14
N ASN A 22 21.50 -2.55 -17.42
CA ASN A 22 20.35 -3.10 -16.70
C ASN A 22 19.39 -3.68 -17.72
N GLU A 23 18.93 -4.91 -17.49
CA GLU A 23 17.96 -5.62 -18.35
C GLU A 23 16.65 -4.83 -18.57
N GLN A 24 16.35 -3.89 -17.69
CA GLN A 24 15.16 -3.02 -17.78
C GLN A 24 15.42 -1.79 -18.67
N ILE A 25 16.64 -1.57 -19.17
CA ILE A 25 16.97 -0.46 -20.08
C ILE A 25 16.94 -0.98 -21.52
N LYS A 26 16.06 -0.40 -22.36
CA LYS A 26 15.92 -0.68 -23.78
C LYS A 26 15.59 0.60 -24.53
N ASP A 27 16.21 0.78 -25.69
CA ASP A 27 15.91 1.90 -26.60
C ASP A 27 15.95 3.28 -25.94
N GLY A 28 16.89 3.49 -25.00
CA GLY A 28 17.01 4.75 -24.25
C GLY A 28 15.96 4.96 -23.16
N PHE A 29 15.23 3.91 -22.76
CA PHE A 29 14.22 3.96 -21.69
C PHE A 29 14.48 2.90 -20.62
N PHE A 30 14.28 3.30 -19.36
CA PHE A 30 14.16 2.39 -18.24
C PHE A 30 12.70 1.96 -18.08
N TYR A 31 12.42 0.67 -18.16
CA TYR A 31 11.08 0.09 -18.02
C TYR A 31 10.82 -0.26 -16.55
N ALA A 32 10.18 0.65 -15.84
CA ALA A 32 9.77 0.41 -14.44
C ALA A 32 8.65 -0.63 -14.32
N LEU A 33 7.76 -0.69 -15.32
CA LEU A 33 6.74 -1.72 -15.48
C LEU A 33 6.69 -2.16 -16.95
N SER A 34 6.47 -3.46 -17.18
CA SER A 34 6.40 -4.06 -18.51
C SER A 34 5.24 -5.06 -18.57
N ASP A 35 4.19 -4.68 -19.27
CA ASP A 35 3.05 -5.55 -19.60
C ASP A 35 2.39 -6.20 -18.37
N VAL A 36 2.11 -5.40 -17.34
CA VAL A 36 1.49 -5.87 -16.09
C VAL A 36 -0.03 -5.86 -16.22
N SER A 37 -0.67 -7.02 -16.02
CA SER A 37 -2.12 -7.17 -16.07
C SER A 37 -2.61 -8.01 -14.89
N PHE A 38 -3.58 -7.51 -14.13
CA PHE A 38 -4.35 -8.21 -13.11
C PHE A 38 -5.56 -7.38 -12.68
N SER A 39 -6.51 -7.99 -11.98
CA SER A 39 -7.62 -7.29 -11.33
C SER A 39 -7.63 -7.60 -9.83
N ILE A 40 -8.16 -6.71 -9.02
CA ILE A 40 -8.42 -6.89 -7.58
C ILE A 40 -9.92 -6.70 -7.36
N GLU A 41 -10.56 -7.64 -6.66
CA GLU A 41 -11.99 -7.57 -6.41
C GLU A 41 -12.33 -6.60 -5.25
N ASN A 42 -13.59 -6.12 -5.22
CA ASN A 42 -14.03 -5.25 -4.12
C ASN A 42 -14.03 -6.02 -2.80
N GLY A 43 -13.51 -5.40 -1.74
CA GLY A 43 -13.38 -6.01 -0.42
C GLY A 43 -12.24 -7.04 -0.30
N GLU A 44 -11.44 -7.21 -1.35
CA GLU A 44 -10.29 -8.11 -1.33
C GLU A 44 -9.11 -7.46 -0.61
N CYS A 45 -8.38 -8.27 0.18
CA CYS A 45 -7.04 -7.93 0.64
C CYS A 45 -6.02 -8.62 -0.27
N THR A 46 -5.16 -7.85 -0.91
CA THR A 46 -4.12 -8.35 -1.82
C THR A 46 -2.74 -7.87 -1.37
N ILE A 47 -1.79 -8.80 -1.24
CA ILE A 47 -0.39 -8.47 -1.02
C ILE A 47 0.32 -8.42 -2.36
N ILE A 48 1.01 -7.32 -2.64
CA ILE A 48 1.90 -7.17 -3.80
C ILE A 48 3.33 -7.09 -3.29
N ALA A 49 4.09 -8.15 -3.51
CA ALA A 49 5.47 -8.25 -3.07
C ALA A 49 6.47 -8.08 -4.22
N GLY A 50 7.71 -7.84 -3.84
CA GLY A 50 8.85 -7.71 -4.75
C GLY A 50 10.01 -7.00 -4.09
N ALA A 51 11.21 -7.23 -4.58
CA ALA A 51 12.41 -6.53 -4.12
C ALA A 51 12.31 -5.01 -4.35
N ASN A 52 13.21 -4.25 -3.72
CA ASN A 52 13.35 -2.82 -4.02
C ASN A 52 13.67 -2.64 -5.51
N GLY A 53 13.03 -1.65 -6.14
CA GLY A 53 13.16 -1.43 -7.59
C GLY A 53 12.33 -2.37 -8.47
N SER A 54 11.50 -3.27 -7.92
CA SER A 54 10.65 -4.17 -8.72
C SER A 54 9.48 -3.48 -9.44
N GLY A 55 9.21 -2.20 -9.16
CA GLY A 55 8.14 -1.42 -9.77
C GLY A 55 6.90 -1.23 -8.89
N LYS A 56 6.88 -1.71 -7.62
CA LYS A 56 5.73 -1.61 -6.70
C LYS A 56 5.22 -0.18 -6.54
N SER A 57 6.08 0.77 -6.18
CA SER A 57 5.68 2.16 -5.91
C SER A 57 5.20 2.87 -7.19
N VAL A 58 5.77 2.53 -8.36
CA VAL A 58 5.29 3.04 -9.65
C VAL A 58 3.90 2.48 -9.95
N LEU A 59 3.69 1.19 -9.76
CA LEU A 59 2.38 0.54 -9.92
C LEU A 59 1.32 1.17 -9.02
N MET A 60 1.66 1.40 -7.76
CA MET A 60 0.82 2.05 -6.77
C MET A 60 0.42 3.47 -7.22
N SER A 61 1.38 4.27 -7.67
CA SER A 61 1.13 5.63 -8.17
C SER A 61 0.17 5.64 -9.36
N ILE A 62 0.27 4.64 -10.24
CA ILE A 62 -0.64 4.47 -11.38
C ILE A 62 -2.05 4.09 -10.89
N ILE A 63 -2.20 3.15 -9.96
CA ILE A 63 -3.50 2.77 -9.41
C ILE A 63 -4.15 3.95 -8.68
N ALA A 64 -3.37 4.75 -7.97
CA ALA A 64 -3.85 5.94 -7.26
C ALA A 64 -4.17 7.13 -8.20
N GLY A 65 -3.84 7.03 -9.49
CA GLY A 65 -4.04 8.11 -10.46
C GLY A 65 -3.09 9.30 -10.29
N LEU A 66 -1.94 9.07 -9.63
CA LEU A 66 -0.86 10.05 -9.45
C LEU A 66 0.13 10.03 -10.62
N GLU A 67 0.17 8.93 -11.36
CA GLU A 67 1.05 8.72 -12.50
C GLU A 67 0.27 8.04 -13.63
N GLU A 68 0.50 8.46 -14.87
CA GLU A 68 -0.09 7.82 -16.04
C GLU A 68 0.80 6.70 -16.57
N PRO A 69 0.25 5.55 -16.97
CA PRO A 69 1.03 4.52 -17.65
C PRO A 69 1.51 5.04 -19.02
N SER A 70 2.65 4.56 -19.50
CA SER A 70 3.13 4.86 -20.87
C SER A 70 2.29 4.14 -21.93
N SER A 71 1.72 2.97 -21.59
CA SER A 71 0.73 2.23 -22.39
C SER A 71 -0.07 1.29 -21.49
N GLY A 72 -1.18 0.78 -22.01
CA GLY A 72 -2.15 -0.02 -21.27
C GLY A 72 -3.29 0.83 -20.70
N SER A 73 -4.12 0.23 -19.87
CA SER A 73 -5.24 0.93 -19.23
C SER A 73 -5.41 0.51 -17.79
N VAL A 74 -5.73 1.49 -16.94
CA VAL A 74 -6.09 1.29 -15.53
C VAL A 74 -7.53 1.76 -15.30
N ARG A 75 -8.31 0.97 -14.58
CA ARG A 75 -9.66 1.32 -14.14
C ARG A 75 -9.79 1.00 -12.67
N THR A 76 -10.39 1.91 -11.91
CA THR A 76 -10.70 1.72 -10.49
C THR A 76 -12.18 2.00 -10.26
N SER A 77 -12.81 1.24 -9.36
CA SER A 77 -14.24 1.44 -9.01
C SER A 77 -14.47 2.75 -8.24
N SER A 78 -13.44 3.25 -7.56
CA SER A 78 -13.41 4.52 -6.84
C SER A 78 -11.99 5.05 -6.79
N LYS A 79 -11.80 6.31 -6.33
CA LYS A 79 -10.47 6.83 -6.06
C LYS A 79 -9.78 6.00 -4.98
N ALA A 80 -8.54 5.57 -5.24
CA ALA A 80 -7.73 4.88 -4.26
C ALA A 80 -7.09 5.90 -3.30
N GLY A 81 -7.15 5.59 -2.02
CA GLY A 81 -6.38 6.29 -0.99
C GLY A 81 -5.01 5.64 -0.85
N LEU A 82 -3.99 6.46 -0.65
CA LEU A 82 -2.60 6.03 -0.60
C LEU A 82 -1.96 6.42 0.72
N VAL A 83 -1.33 5.45 1.38
CA VAL A 83 -0.51 5.67 2.57
C VAL A 83 0.94 5.39 2.20
N PHE A 84 1.77 6.43 2.20
CA PHE A 84 3.18 6.36 1.82
C PHE A 84 4.03 5.69 2.91
N GLN A 85 5.15 5.12 2.48
CA GLN A 85 6.16 4.55 3.37
C GLN A 85 6.70 5.58 4.38
N GLU A 86 6.93 6.82 3.93
CA GLU A 86 7.36 7.93 4.77
C GLU A 86 6.18 8.85 5.09
N PRO A 87 5.57 8.72 6.28
CA PRO A 87 4.37 9.48 6.62
C PRO A 87 4.61 10.99 6.74
N ASP A 88 5.85 11.41 7.06
CA ASP A 88 6.20 12.83 7.16
C ASP A 88 5.98 13.59 5.84
N SER A 89 6.11 12.92 4.69
CA SER A 89 5.85 13.53 3.39
C SER A 89 4.36 13.72 3.09
N GLN A 90 3.48 13.10 3.87
CA GLN A 90 2.03 13.11 3.68
C GLN A 90 1.31 14.02 4.68
N ILE A 91 1.90 14.24 5.86
CA ILE A 91 1.30 15.06 6.93
C ILE A 91 1.48 16.53 6.61
N LEU A 92 0.36 17.26 6.50
CA LEU A 92 0.30 18.69 6.14
C LEU A 92 -0.20 19.56 7.30
N GLY A 93 -0.97 18.99 8.23
CA GLY A 93 -1.58 19.69 9.35
C GLY A 93 -0.61 19.94 10.52
N GLU A 94 -0.83 20.99 11.27
CA GLU A 94 -0.07 21.24 12.51
C GLU A 94 -0.45 20.27 13.63
N THR A 95 -1.70 19.79 13.61
CA THR A 95 -2.23 18.80 14.55
C THR A 95 -2.88 17.63 13.78
N PRO A 96 -3.02 16.44 14.41
CA PRO A 96 -3.77 15.32 13.83
C PRO A 96 -5.19 15.68 13.39
N ALA A 97 -5.92 16.43 14.19
CA ALA A 97 -7.28 16.84 13.84
C ALA A 97 -7.32 17.73 12.57
N GLU A 98 -6.36 18.65 12.44
CA GLU A 98 -6.25 19.51 11.26
C GLU A 98 -5.84 18.74 10.03
N ASP A 99 -4.88 17.85 10.15
CA ASP A 99 -4.38 17.01 9.05
C ASP A 99 -5.49 16.11 8.50
N ILE A 100 -6.18 15.38 9.37
CA ILE A 100 -7.32 14.54 8.98
C ILE A 100 -8.43 15.35 8.31
N ALA A 101 -8.67 16.59 8.78
CA ALA A 101 -9.69 17.46 8.21
C ALA A 101 -9.35 17.99 6.80
N PHE A 102 -8.09 17.90 6.37
CA PHE A 102 -7.63 18.49 5.08
C PHE A 102 -8.36 17.88 3.88
N GLY A 103 -8.39 16.56 3.77
CA GLY A 103 -9.08 15.85 2.70
C GLY A 103 -10.60 16.17 2.65
N PRO A 104 -11.36 15.98 3.73
CA PRO A 104 -12.77 16.33 3.83
C PRO A 104 -13.07 17.81 3.50
N ARG A 105 -12.21 18.74 3.89
CA ARG A 105 -12.34 20.17 3.50
C ARG A 105 -12.24 20.35 1.98
N ASN A 106 -11.26 19.71 1.34
CA ASN A 106 -11.09 19.77 -0.11
C ASN A 106 -12.26 19.11 -0.86
N MET A 107 -12.92 18.14 -0.25
CA MET A 107 -14.17 17.53 -0.75
C MET A 107 -15.38 18.46 -0.56
N LYS A 108 -15.21 19.65 0.05
CA LYS A 108 -16.25 20.63 0.34
C LYS A 108 -17.39 20.07 1.19
N LEU A 109 -17.10 19.17 2.11
CA LEU A 109 -18.08 18.64 3.04
C LEU A 109 -18.51 19.70 4.06
N SER A 110 -19.69 19.52 4.66
CA SER A 110 -20.17 20.40 5.73
C SER A 110 -19.29 20.31 6.98
N LYS A 111 -19.30 21.37 7.81
CA LYS A 111 -18.52 21.40 9.05
C LYS A 111 -18.85 20.22 9.99
N ASN A 112 -20.11 19.79 10.02
CA ASN A 112 -20.55 18.68 10.87
C ASN A 112 -20.04 17.34 10.34
N GLU A 113 -20.06 17.10 9.03
CA GLU A 113 -19.50 15.91 8.38
C GLU A 113 -17.99 15.85 8.59
N ILE A 114 -17.27 16.97 8.41
CA ILE A 114 -15.82 17.04 8.67
C ILE A 114 -15.52 16.62 10.11
N LYS A 115 -16.22 17.20 11.10
CA LYS A 115 -16.03 16.84 12.51
C LYS A 115 -16.29 15.35 12.77
N ALA A 116 -17.37 14.81 12.22
CA ALA A 116 -17.72 13.39 12.37
C ALA A 116 -16.64 12.48 11.77
N ARG A 117 -16.16 12.79 10.56
CA ARG A 117 -15.11 12.01 9.89
C ARG A 117 -13.76 12.11 10.61
N VAL A 118 -13.37 13.28 11.08
CA VAL A 118 -12.16 13.47 11.89
C VAL A 118 -12.23 12.63 13.16
N TYR A 119 -13.33 12.72 13.91
CA TYR A 119 -13.50 11.97 15.15
C TYR A 119 -13.46 10.46 14.91
N SER A 120 -14.21 9.96 13.93
CA SER A 120 -14.24 8.54 13.61
C SER A 120 -12.87 8.01 13.14
N SER A 121 -12.12 8.79 12.37
CA SER A 121 -10.79 8.41 11.90
C SER A 121 -9.77 8.40 13.03
N LEU A 122 -9.81 9.39 13.93
CA LEU A 122 -8.96 9.40 15.14
C LEU A 122 -9.22 8.17 16.01
N LEU A 123 -10.49 7.86 16.28
CA LEU A 123 -10.88 6.69 17.08
C LEU A 123 -10.42 5.38 16.42
N LEU A 124 -10.61 5.25 15.10
CA LEU A 124 -10.23 4.04 14.36
C LEU A 124 -8.71 3.79 14.40
N THR A 125 -7.92 4.85 14.41
CA THR A 125 -6.46 4.78 14.40
C THR A 125 -5.82 4.92 15.79
N GLY A 126 -6.62 5.07 16.86
CA GLY A 126 -6.14 5.20 18.25
C GLY A 126 -5.35 6.48 18.47
N LEU A 127 -5.78 7.59 17.85
CA LEU A 127 -5.16 8.90 17.97
C LEU A 127 -6.05 9.95 18.66
N GLU A 128 -7.19 9.54 19.24
CA GLU A 128 -8.15 10.47 19.86
C GLU A 128 -7.52 11.32 20.98
N GLN A 129 -6.58 10.74 21.75
CA GLN A 129 -5.87 11.45 22.82
C GLN A 129 -4.76 12.38 22.28
N ARG A 130 -4.49 12.32 20.98
CA ARG A 130 -3.46 13.09 20.29
C ARG A 130 -4.02 14.13 19.34
N ALA A 131 -5.34 14.29 19.28
CA ALA A 131 -6.04 15.12 18.29
C ALA A 131 -5.47 16.54 18.12
N ASP A 132 -5.12 17.19 19.25
CA ASP A 132 -4.64 18.57 19.30
C ASP A 132 -3.13 18.67 19.60
N PHE A 133 -2.41 17.55 19.61
CA PHE A 133 -0.95 17.57 19.82
C PHE A 133 -0.24 18.06 18.54
N PRO A 134 0.97 18.65 18.68
CA PRO A 134 1.76 18.96 17.49
C PRO A 134 2.08 17.69 16.68
N ALA A 135 1.66 17.63 15.41
CA ALA A 135 1.87 16.45 14.56
C ALA A 135 3.35 16.06 14.44
N ARG A 136 4.25 17.06 14.46
CA ARG A 136 5.71 16.84 14.44
C ARG A 136 6.24 16.08 15.68
N SER A 137 5.53 16.09 16.82
CA SER A 137 5.93 15.41 18.07
C SER A 137 5.46 13.96 18.14
N LEU A 138 4.69 13.50 17.16
CA LEU A 138 4.23 12.12 17.08
C LEU A 138 5.40 11.18 16.79
N SER A 139 5.35 9.97 17.37
CA SER A 139 6.26 8.88 16.99
C SER A 139 6.03 8.43 15.56
N GLY A 140 7.00 7.73 14.94
CA GLY A 140 6.86 7.23 13.58
C GLY A 140 5.61 6.36 13.35
N GLY A 141 5.27 5.51 14.34
CA GLY A 141 4.04 4.72 14.33
C GLY A 141 2.77 5.56 14.43
N GLU A 142 2.77 6.61 15.29
CA GLU A 142 1.65 7.56 15.38
C GLU A 142 1.47 8.35 14.08
N LYS A 143 2.55 8.81 13.45
CA LYS A 143 2.52 9.51 12.15
C LYS A 143 1.94 8.63 11.05
N ARG A 144 2.31 7.34 11.01
CA ARG A 144 1.74 6.40 10.02
C ARG A 144 0.25 6.16 10.24
N ARG A 145 -0.19 6.05 11.50
CA ARG A 145 -1.61 6.00 11.83
C ARG A 145 -2.33 7.30 11.47
N LEU A 146 -1.68 8.46 11.61
CA LEU A 146 -2.22 9.75 11.19
C LEU A 146 -2.42 9.81 9.67
N ALA A 147 -1.41 9.45 8.88
CA ALA A 147 -1.52 9.37 7.43
C ALA A 147 -2.67 8.45 7.00
N THR A 148 -2.82 7.29 7.67
CA THR A 148 -3.96 6.38 7.45
C THR A 148 -5.28 7.05 7.80
N ALA A 149 -5.37 7.75 8.95
CA ALA A 149 -6.58 8.45 9.36
C ALA A 149 -7.03 9.51 8.34
N GLY A 150 -6.08 10.23 7.74
CA GLY A 150 -6.35 11.19 6.66
C GLY A 150 -7.01 10.54 5.44
N VAL A 151 -6.52 9.36 5.04
CA VAL A 151 -7.09 8.58 3.93
C VAL A 151 -8.49 8.07 4.28
N LEU A 152 -8.69 7.56 5.50
CA LEU A 152 -9.99 7.05 5.97
C LEU A 152 -11.05 8.17 6.05
N ALA A 153 -10.66 9.37 6.44
CA ALA A 153 -11.56 10.52 6.52
C ALA A 153 -12.13 10.93 5.15
N MET A 154 -11.45 10.59 4.05
CA MET A 154 -11.92 10.77 2.68
C MET A 154 -12.88 9.66 2.22
N ASP A 155 -13.19 8.68 3.08
CA ASP A 155 -14.04 7.51 2.78
C ASP A 155 -13.53 6.68 1.59
N ALA A 156 -12.22 6.55 1.46
CA ALA A 156 -11.63 5.71 0.42
C ALA A 156 -12.11 4.26 0.54
N GLN A 157 -12.56 3.68 -0.58
CA GLN A 157 -13.00 2.28 -0.64
C GLN A 157 -11.84 1.35 -1.02
N ILE A 158 -10.83 1.89 -1.69
CA ILE A 158 -9.59 1.21 -2.04
C ILE A 158 -8.48 1.92 -1.28
N ILE A 159 -7.72 1.19 -0.47
CA ILE A 159 -6.63 1.75 0.32
C ILE A 159 -5.35 0.97 0.03
N ILE A 160 -4.33 1.70 -0.40
CA ILE A 160 -3.02 1.14 -0.75
C ILE A 160 -2.02 1.57 0.30
N PHE A 161 -1.29 0.62 0.86
CA PHE A 161 -0.25 0.86 1.85
C PHE A 161 1.11 0.50 1.26
N ASP A 162 2.03 1.46 1.21
CA ASP A 162 3.39 1.25 0.76
C ASP A 162 4.31 0.99 1.95
N GLU A 163 4.88 -0.23 2.02
CA GLU A 163 5.78 -0.71 3.07
C GLU A 163 5.31 -0.34 4.49
N PRO A 164 4.09 -0.76 4.88
CA PRO A 164 3.45 -0.29 6.13
C PRO A 164 4.20 -0.70 7.40
N TYR A 165 5.10 -1.67 7.32
CA TYR A 165 5.82 -2.24 8.48
C TYR A 165 7.24 -1.69 8.66
N ALA A 166 7.70 -0.84 7.74
CA ALA A 166 9.06 -0.31 7.80
C ALA A 166 9.36 0.41 9.13
N ASN A 167 10.47 0.04 9.77
CA ASN A 167 10.93 0.61 11.04
C ASN A 167 9.93 0.46 12.21
N MET A 168 9.05 -0.55 12.20
CA MET A 168 8.14 -0.83 13.29
C MET A 168 8.67 -1.90 14.25
N ASP A 169 8.43 -1.68 15.53
CA ASP A 169 8.54 -2.70 16.56
C ASP A 169 7.34 -3.65 16.57
N TYR A 170 7.43 -4.74 17.32
CA TYR A 170 6.37 -5.75 17.40
C TYR A 170 4.99 -5.16 17.79
N PRO A 171 4.84 -4.32 18.83
CA PRO A 171 3.57 -3.69 19.16
C PRO A 171 2.99 -2.86 18.01
N GLY A 172 3.84 -2.15 17.26
CA GLY A 172 3.46 -1.37 16.10
C GLY A 172 2.87 -2.24 14.98
N VAL A 173 3.54 -3.36 14.66
CA VAL A 173 3.06 -4.32 13.67
C VAL A 173 1.69 -4.89 14.06
N VAL A 174 1.51 -5.30 15.33
CA VAL A 174 0.23 -5.80 15.84
C VAL A 174 -0.90 -4.76 15.68
N GLN A 175 -0.61 -3.49 15.98
CA GLN A 175 -1.62 -2.42 15.82
C GLN A 175 -2.00 -2.21 14.36
N VAL A 176 -1.03 -2.21 13.44
CA VAL A 176 -1.29 -2.07 12.00
C VAL A 176 -2.10 -3.26 11.48
N ASN A 177 -1.76 -4.48 11.88
CA ASN A 177 -2.51 -5.67 11.46
C ASN A 177 -3.96 -5.66 11.97
N ARG A 178 -4.21 -5.21 13.21
CA ARG A 178 -5.58 -5.02 13.73
C ARG A 178 -6.36 -4.00 12.93
N LEU A 179 -5.71 -2.91 12.51
CA LEU A 179 -6.33 -1.92 11.63
C LEU A 179 -6.69 -2.54 10.29
N PHE A 180 -5.77 -3.29 9.66
CA PHE A 180 -6.04 -3.96 8.38
C PHE A 180 -7.19 -4.96 8.50
N GLN A 181 -7.20 -5.80 9.54
CA GLN A 181 -8.30 -6.73 9.80
C GLN A 181 -9.65 -6.00 9.89
N LYS A 182 -9.67 -4.85 10.57
CA LYS A 182 -10.88 -4.04 10.69
C LYS A 182 -11.31 -3.47 9.35
N LEU A 183 -10.39 -2.90 8.57
CA LEU A 183 -10.69 -2.36 7.23
C LEU A 183 -11.25 -3.46 6.29
N ILE A 184 -10.65 -4.65 6.33
CA ILE A 184 -11.11 -5.81 5.55
C ILE A 184 -12.52 -6.23 6.01
N ALA A 185 -12.76 -6.31 7.33
CA ALA A 185 -14.07 -6.63 7.88
C ALA A 185 -15.14 -5.59 7.53
N ASP A 186 -14.76 -4.32 7.41
CA ASP A 186 -15.63 -3.22 6.97
C ASP A 186 -15.83 -3.20 5.44
N GLY A 187 -15.34 -4.20 4.71
CA GLY A 187 -15.52 -4.37 3.27
C GLY A 187 -14.63 -3.47 2.40
N LYS A 188 -13.61 -2.83 2.97
CA LYS A 188 -12.64 -2.03 2.20
C LYS A 188 -11.72 -2.95 1.39
N THR A 189 -11.34 -2.51 0.20
CA THR A 189 -10.29 -3.15 -0.59
C THR A 189 -8.94 -2.68 -0.07
N VAL A 190 -8.11 -3.61 0.38
CA VAL A 190 -6.81 -3.31 0.99
C VAL A 190 -5.70 -3.89 0.11
N VAL A 191 -4.78 -3.04 -0.31
CA VAL A 191 -3.58 -3.44 -1.06
C VAL A 191 -2.35 -3.14 -0.22
N ILE A 192 -1.56 -4.17 0.08
CA ILE A 192 -0.34 -4.05 0.89
C ILE A 192 0.86 -4.31 -0.02
N LEU A 193 1.68 -3.28 -0.23
CA LEU A 193 2.95 -3.44 -0.92
C LEU A 193 4.04 -3.65 0.13
N THR A 194 4.73 -4.79 0.08
CA THR A 194 5.78 -5.07 1.05
C THR A 194 6.73 -6.16 0.56
N HIS A 195 7.90 -6.20 1.17
CA HIS A 195 8.85 -7.31 1.08
C HIS A 195 8.95 -8.09 2.40
N GLU A 196 8.26 -7.64 3.47
CA GLU A 196 8.27 -8.22 4.82
C GLU A 196 7.04 -9.14 5.01
N LEU A 197 7.05 -10.29 4.33
CA LEU A 197 5.89 -11.19 4.25
C LEU A 197 5.49 -11.80 5.59
N GLU A 198 6.46 -12.07 6.46
CA GLU A 198 6.26 -12.65 7.77
C GLU A 198 5.31 -11.83 8.67
N LYS A 199 5.15 -10.53 8.37
CA LYS A 199 4.31 -9.62 9.15
C LYS A 199 2.85 -9.59 8.72
N CYS A 200 2.53 -10.03 7.49
CA CYS A 200 1.20 -9.78 6.91
C CYS A 200 0.60 -10.94 6.10
N LEU A 201 1.34 -12.03 5.88
CA LEU A 201 0.92 -13.06 4.94
C LEU A 201 -0.45 -13.68 5.28
N ALA A 202 -0.77 -13.78 6.58
CA ALA A 202 -2.06 -14.31 7.04
C ALA A 202 -3.25 -13.35 6.79
N LEU A 203 -3.02 -12.08 6.46
CA LEU A 203 -4.08 -11.12 6.16
C LEU A 203 -4.72 -11.33 4.78
N SER A 204 -3.99 -11.95 3.85
CA SER A 204 -4.42 -12.07 2.47
C SER A 204 -4.38 -13.51 1.99
N LYS A 205 -5.41 -13.87 1.21
CA LYS A 205 -5.43 -15.13 0.47
C LYS A 205 -4.81 -15.01 -0.91
N ARG A 206 -4.60 -13.78 -1.42
CA ARG A 206 -4.03 -13.52 -2.73
C ARG A 206 -2.70 -12.81 -2.64
N PHE A 207 -1.79 -13.26 -3.45
CA PHE A 207 -0.42 -12.81 -3.48
C PHE A 207 0.01 -12.56 -4.92
N ILE A 208 0.55 -11.37 -5.18
CA ILE A 208 1.09 -10.99 -6.49
C ILE A 208 2.57 -10.67 -6.29
N VAL A 209 3.42 -11.13 -7.18
CA VAL A 209 4.85 -10.81 -7.16
C VAL A 209 5.24 -10.01 -8.38
N LEU A 210 5.90 -8.87 -8.12
CA LEU A 210 6.59 -8.08 -9.13
C LEU A 210 8.09 -8.32 -9.05
N CYS A 211 8.69 -8.62 -10.18
CA CYS A 211 10.14 -8.74 -10.32
C CYS A 211 10.59 -8.02 -11.58
N LYS A 212 11.54 -7.08 -11.45
CA LYS A 212 12.08 -6.30 -12.58
C LYS A 212 10.99 -5.71 -13.49
N GLY A 213 9.96 -5.13 -12.89
CA GLY A 213 8.85 -4.49 -13.60
C GLY A 213 7.82 -5.45 -14.22
N LYS A 214 7.91 -6.74 -13.97
CA LYS A 214 6.97 -7.74 -14.51
C LYS A 214 6.22 -8.45 -13.38
N LYS A 215 4.98 -8.83 -13.64
CA LYS A 215 4.23 -9.75 -12.78
C LYS A 215 4.73 -11.17 -13.04
N VAL A 216 5.40 -11.78 -12.05
CA VAL A 216 5.97 -13.14 -12.16
C VAL A 216 5.13 -14.19 -11.45
N PHE A 217 4.25 -13.76 -10.54
CA PHE A 217 3.30 -14.63 -9.85
C PHE A 217 1.99 -13.89 -9.56
N ASP A 218 0.88 -14.63 -9.57
CA ASP A 218 -0.45 -14.16 -9.17
C ASP A 218 -1.29 -15.37 -8.78
N GLY A 219 -1.54 -15.56 -7.50
CA GLY A 219 -2.23 -16.75 -6.99
C GLY A 219 -2.42 -16.74 -5.48
N ALA A 220 -2.72 -17.89 -4.90
CA ALA A 220 -2.86 -18.02 -3.46
C ALA A 220 -1.52 -17.85 -2.74
N SER A 221 -1.57 -17.29 -1.52
CA SER A 221 -0.37 -17.11 -0.68
C SER A 221 0.35 -18.44 -0.40
N THR A 222 -0.41 -19.54 -0.25
CA THR A 222 0.13 -20.88 -0.07
C THR A 222 0.95 -21.37 -1.26
N ASP A 223 0.49 -21.06 -2.47
CA ASP A 223 1.16 -21.49 -3.70
C ASP A 223 2.44 -20.67 -3.94
N ALA A 224 2.42 -19.37 -3.60
CA ALA A 224 3.60 -18.54 -3.63
C ALA A 224 4.72 -19.06 -2.73
N LEU A 225 4.37 -19.54 -1.53
CA LEU A 225 5.32 -20.13 -0.57
C LEU A 225 5.91 -21.48 -1.04
N SER A 226 5.27 -22.14 -1.98
CA SER A 226 5.81 -23.35 -2.61
C SER A 226 6.79 -23.04 -3.74
N GLY A 227 6.86 -21.75 -4.16
CA GLY A 227 7.76 -21.27 -5.20
C GLY A 227 9.11 -20.80 -4.68
N ASP A 228 9.99 -20.41 -5.59
CA ASP A 228 11.30 -19.84 -5.27
C ASP A 228 11.22 -18.33 -5.09
N LEU A 229 10.73 -17.88 -3.92
CA LEU A 229 10.63 -16.45 -3.59
C LEU A 229 11.99 -15.75 -3.63
N GLU A 230 13.07 -16.47 -3.31
CA GLU A 230 14.42 -15.90 -3.29
C GLU A 230 14.91 -15.57 -4.70
N ALA A 231 14.52 -16.34 -5.72
CA ALA A 231 14.79 -15.99 -7.12
C ALA A 231 14.10 -14.67 -7.54
N TRP A 232 13.04 -14.26 -6.84
CA TRP A 232 12.37 -12.99 -7.04
C TRP A 232 12.88 -11.88 -6.10
N GLY A 233 13.93 -12.18 -5.31
CA GLY A 233 14.52 -11.24 -4.35
C GLY A 233 13.67 -11.01 -3.10
N ILE A 234 12.81 -11.97 -2.73
CA ILE A 234 11.94 -11.90 -1.58
C ILE A 234 12.39 -12.97 -0.57
N HIS A 235 12.58 -12.57 0.70
CA HIS A 235 12.88 -13.52 1.76
C HIS A 235 11.71 -14.50 1.97
N HIS A 236 12.02 -15.79 2.03
CA HIS A 236 11.00 -16.80 2.25
C HIS A 236 10.71 -16.92 3.76
N PRO A 237 9.51 -16.52 4.24
CA PRO A 237 9.25 -16.37 5.67
C PRO A 237 9.25 -17.69 6.43
N LEU A 238 9.05 -18.82 5.76
CA LEU A 238 8.95 -20.17 6.37
C LEU A 238 10.13 -21.07 6.08
N LYS A 239 11.18 -20.63 5.39
CA LYS A 239 12.27 -21.51 4.91
C LYS A 239 12.99 -22.29 6.01
N ASN A 240 12.97 -21.80 7.25
CA ASN A 240 13.62 -22.42 8.40
C ASN A 240 12.69 -22.63 9.60
N THR A 241 11.38 -22.55 9.40
CA THR A 241 10.39 -22.65 10.49
C THR A 241 9.39 -23.76 10.20
N ALA A 242 8.95 -24.47 11.22
CA ALA A 242 7.84 -25.43 11.15
C ALA A 242 6.46 -24.74 11.17
N CYS A 243 6.43 -23.41 11.01
CA CYS A 243 5.21 -22.61 11.07
C CYS A 243 4.42 -22.68 9.77
N LYS A 244 3.09 -22.57 9.88
CA LYS A 244 2.19 -22.42 8.74
C LYS A 244 1.95 -20.94 8.43
N PRO A 245 1.48 -20.59 7.19
CA PRO A 245 1.21 -19.19 6.83
C PRO A 245 0.26 -18.46 7.79
N GLU A 246 -0.74 -19.16 8.32
CA GLU A 246 -1.69 -18.65 9.31
C GLU A 246 -1.05 -18.30 10.66
N ASP A 247 0.12 -18.85 10.97
CA ASP A 247 0.86 -18.62 12.21
C ASP A 247 1.72 -17.34 12.14
N LEU A 248 1.83 -16.73 10.95
CA LEU A 248 2.63 -15.51 10.71
C LEU A 248 1.83 -14.21 10.80
N LEU A 249 0.74 -14.21 11.54
CA LEU A 249 0.02 -12.99 11.89
C LEU A 249 0.54 -12.48 13.23
N TRP A 250 1.23 -11.37 13.20
CA TRP A 250 1.75 -10.70 14.39
C TRP A 250 0.69 -9.81 15.02
#